data_879c9bedd4641ba778fbd0aa8e11190b
#
_entry.id   879c9bedd4641ba778fbd0aa8e11190b
#
_cell.length_a   1.000
_cell.length_b   1.000
_cell.length_c   1.000
_cell.angle_alpha   90.00
_cell.angle_beta   90.00
_cell.angle_gamma   90.00
#
_symmetry.space_group_name_H-M   'P 1'
#
loop_
_entity.id
_entity.type
_entity.pdbx_description
1 polymer ?
#
loop_
_entity_poly.entity_id
_entity_poly.type
_entity_poly.pdbx_seq_one_letter_code
_entity_poly.pdbx_strand_id
1 'polypeptide(L)'
;YHLHLVDTDMGYFDAQMVFDPPLRSSADRDALRAGVLDGTIDAIVSDHTAVNADAKHLPVGQTQAGAVGVQWLLNSVLHFAQENHADAAHALRAVVAEPYAVLGLNAPEWVNGAAANFVIFDDSTHQTINESYIQGRHLNTPWLGYELSGTITQVIHHGRMI
;
A
#
# COMPACT_ATOMS: atom_id res chain seq x y z
N TYR A 1 1.50 -0.08 -5.44
CA TYR A 1 0.75 0.32 -6.64
C TYR A 1 0.88 -0.69 -7.77
N HIS A 2 2.07 -1.26 -8.05
CA HIS A 2 2.33 -2.21 -9.14
C HIS A 2 1.59 -3.55 -9.00
N LEU A 3 1.04 -3.87 -7.84
CA LEU A 3 0.14 -5.02 -7.66
C LEU A 3 -1.30 -4.74 -8.12
N HIS A 4 -1.66 -3.48 -8.39
CA HIS A 4 -3.03 -3.07 -8.73
C HIS A 4 -3.12 -2.45 -10.12
N LEU A 5 -2.21 -1.51 -10.39
CA LEU A 5 -2.24 -0.66 -11.57
C LEU A 5 -1.34 -1.20 -12.69
N VAL A 6 -1.71 -0.89 -13.91
CA VAL A 6 -0.98 -1.23 -15.14
C VAL A 6 -0.77 0.02 -16.01
N ASP A 7 0.07 -0.07 -17.02
CA ASP A 7 0.41 1.04 -17.92
C ASP A 7 -0.81 1.68 -18.62
N THR A 8 -1.83 0.88 -18.92
CA THR A 8 -3.08 1.36 -19.54
C THR A 8 -3.94 2.19 -18.58
N ASP A 9 -3.75 2.08 -17.25
CA ASP A 9 -4.47 2.88 -16.26
C ASP A 9 -4.04 4.35 -16.27
N MET A 10 -2.87 4.65 -16.87
CA MET A 10 -2.46 6.04 -17.11
C MET A 10 -3.50 6.80 -17.97
N GLY A 11 -4.31 6.08 -18.77
CA GLY A 11 -5.45 6.61 -19.51
C GLY A 11 -5.11 7.86 -20.31
N TYR A 12 -5.72 8.98 -19.98
CA TYR A 12 -5.52 10.28 -20.63
C TYR A 12 -4.29 11.05 -20.11
N PHE A 13 -3.18 10.37 -19.88
CA PHE A 13 -1.94 10.98 -19.39
C PHE A 13 -2.08 11.58 -17.97
N ASP A 14 -2.70 10.84 -17.07
CA ASP A 14 -2.84 11.25 -15.68
C ASP A 14 -1.47 11.29 -14.98
N ALA A 15 -1.06 12.48 -14.55
CA ALA A 15 0.19 12.71 -13.84
C ALA A 15 0.27 11.95 -12.49
N GLN A 16 -0.87 11.58 -11.89
CA GLN A 16 -0.89 10.77 -10.67
C GLN A 16 -0.40 9.34 -10.90
N MET A 17 -0.46 8.85 -12.13
CA MET A 17 -0.02 7.51 -12.54
C MET A 17 1.47 7.45 -12.93
N VAL A 18 2.25 8.52 -12.70
CA VAL A 18 3.68 8.53 -13.00
C VAL A 18 4.45 8.06 -11.77
N PHE A 19 5.06 6.87 -11.91
CA PHE A 19 5.87 6.19 -10.90
C PHE A 19 7.30 5.97 -11.38
N ASP A 20 8.21 5.68 -10.45
CA ASP A 20 9.56 5.20 -10.70
C ASP A 20 9.86 4.02 -9.74
N PRO A 21 9.94 2.78 -10.24
CA PRO A 21 9.81 2.35 -11.64
C PRO A 21 8.39 2.59 -12.21
N PRO A 22 8.27 2.76 -13.55
CA PRO A 22 6.98 3.03 -14.18
C PRO A 22 6.04 1.82 -14.13
N LEU A 23 4.72 2.08 -14.23
CA LEU A 23 3.72 1.03 -14.39
C LEU A 23 4.04 0.17 -15.63
N ARG A 24 3.77 -1.12 -15.52
CA ARG A 24 4.06 -2.13 -16.54
C ARG A 24 2.76 -2.79 -17.03
N SER A 25 2.92 -3.73 -17.95
CA SER A 25 1.79 -4.46 -18.52
C SER A 25 1.00 -5.28 -17.48
N SER A 26 -0.20 -5.70 -17.84
CA SER A 26 -1.00 -6.63 -17.01
C SER A 26 -0.27 -7.95 -16.76
N ALA A 27 0.50 -8.44 -17.73
CA ALA A 27 1.30 -9.65 -17.55
C ALA A 27 2.39 -9.47 -16.48
N ASP A 28 3.05 -8.29 -16.43
CA ASP A 28 4.03 -7.98 -15.38
C ASP A 28 3.36 -7.88 -14.01
N ARG A 29 2.20 -7.20 -13.92
CA ARG A 29 1.42 -7.12 -12.68
C ARG A 29 1.04 -8.53 -12.18
N ASP A 30 0.54 -9.38 -13.07
CA ASP A 30 0.09 -10.71 -12.71
C ASP A 30 1.28 -11.60 -12.28
N ALA A 31 2.47 -11.41 -12.87
CA ALA A 31 3.71 -12.05 -12.42
C ALA A 31 4.13 -11.58 -11.02
N LEU A 32 4.03 -10.27 -10.72
CA LEU A 32 4.27 -9.76 -9.37
C LEU A 32 3.28 -10.33 -8.35
N ARG A 33 1.99 -10.40 -8.70
CA ARG A 33 0.95 -11.02 -7.87
C ARG A 33 1.26 -12.48 -7.56
N ALA A 34 1.62 -13.25 -8.59
CA ALA A 34 2.02 -14.65 -8.43
C ALA A 34 3.24 -14.78 -7.51
N GLY A 35 4.25 -13.92 -7.69
CA GLY A 35 5.46 -13.94 -6.87
C GLY A 35 5.22 -13.60 -5.39
N VAL A 36 4.24 -12.75 -5.08
CA VAL A 36 3.82 -12.52 -3.68
C VAL A 36 3.10 -13.75 -3.12
N LEU A 37 2.24 -14.37 -3.92
CA LEU A 37 1.43 -15.51 -3.46
C LEU A 37 2.24 -16.80 -3.28
N ASP A 38 3.27 -17.02 -4.10
CA ASP A 38 4.14 -18.21 -4.02
C ASP A 38 5.36 -18.02 -3.12
N GLY A 39 5.57 -16.79 -2.59
CA GLY A 39 6.68 -16.45 -1.70
C GLY A 39 8.00 -16.18 -2.41
N THR A 40 8.02 -16.01 -3.73
CA THR A 40 9.19 -15.53 -4.49
C THR A 40 9.52 -14.07 -4.14
N ILE A 41 8.48 -13.28 -3.82
CA ILE A 41 8.59 -11.91 -3.31
C ILE A 41 8.29 -11.91 -1.83
N ASP A 42 9.28 -11.56 -1.02
CA ASP A 42 9.20 -11.60 0.43
C ASP A 42 8.40 -10.43 1.03
N ALA A 43 8.51 -9.24 0.45
CA ALA A 43 7.94 -8.05 1.07
C ALA A 43 7.22 -7.13 0.07
N ILE A 44 6.14 -6.52 0.52
CA ILE A 44 5.41 -5.44 -0.16
C ILE A 44 5.73 -4.14 0.54
N VAL A 45 6.03 -3.09 -0.23
CA VAL A 45 6.29 -1.74 0.27
C VAL A 45 5.28 -0.76 -0.29
N SER A 46 5.02 0.32 0.45
CA SER A 46 4.10 1.38 0.01
C SER A 46 4.69 2.26 -1.10
N ASP A 47 6.00 2.28 -1.24
CA ASP A 47 6.75 3.21 -2.11
C ASP A 47 6.26 4.66 -1.95
N HIS A 48 6.04 5.07 -0.68
CA HIS A 48 5.46 6.37 -0.34
C HIS A 48 6.41 7.51 -0.73
N THR A 49 6.07 8.19 -1.81
CA THR A 49 6.83 9.33 -2.34
C THR A 49 5.95 10.56 -2.41
N ALA A 50 6.16 11.49 -1.49
CA ALA A 50 5.44 12.76 -1.44
C ALA A 50 5.95 13.70 -2.53
N VAL A 51 5.05 14.19 -3.38
CA VAL A 51 5.34 15.11 -4.48
C VAL A 51 4.45 16.35 -4.34
N ASN A 52 5.02 17.53 -4.53
CA ASN A 52 4.26 18.78 -4.48
C ASN A 52 3.20 18.84 -5.61
N ALA A 53 2.06 19.48 -5.33
CA ALA A 53 0.98 19.63 -6.29
C ALA A 53 1.44 20.27 -7.61
N ASP A 54 2.26 21.33 -7.54
CA ASP A 54 2.78 22.00 -8.73
C ASP A 54 3.56 21.05 -9.65
N ALA A 55 4.35 20.13 -9.07
CA ALA A 55 5.10 19.14 -9.85
C ALA A 55 4.18 18.05 -10.45
N LYS A 56 2.99 17.85 -9.89
CA LYS A 56 1.97 16.91 -10.43
C LYS A 56 1.01 17.57 -11.43
N HIS A 57 0.97 18.90 -11.50
CA HIS A 57 0.18 19.62 -12.50
C HIS A 57 0.92 19.79 -13.85
N LEU A 58 2.16 19.33 -13.94
CA LEU A 58 2.92 19.36 -15.18
C LEU A 58 2.48 18.22 -16.12
N PRO A 59 2.70 18.38 -17.45
CA PRO A 59 2.50 17.30 -18.41
C PRO A 59 3.30 16.05 -18.01
N VAL A 60 2.78 14.85 -18.32
CA VAL A 60 3.37 13.54 -17.93
C VAL A 60 4.88 13.45 -18.16
N GLY A 61 5.39 13.97 -19.29
CA GLY A 61 6.83 13.95 -19.57
C GLY A 61 7.69 14.91 -18.73
N GLN A 62 7.09 15.74 -17.89
CA GLN A 62 7.75 16.72 -17.04
C GLN A 62 7.37 16.59 -15.58
N THR A 63 6.33 15.79 -15.27
CA THR A 63 5.87 15.58 -13.90
C THR A 63 6.87 14.76 -13.09
N GLN A 64 6.93 15.03 -11.80
CA GLN A 64 7.75 14.24 -10.89
C GLN A 64 7.07 12.90 -10.59
N ALA A 65 7.82 11.80 -10.66
CA ALA A 65 7.33 10.48 -10.31
C ALA A 65 7.08 10.34 -8.81
N GLY A 66 6.14 9.47 -8.44
CA GLY A 66 5.84 9.09 -7.05
C GLY A 66 4.39 9.31 -6.65
N ALA A 67 3.97 8.55 -5.64
CA ALA A 67 2.66 8.66 -5.02
C ALA A 67 2.72 8.42 -3.50
N VAL A 68 1.83 9.06 -2.76
CA VAL A 68 1.67 8.78 -1.32
C VAL A 68 0.82 7.52 -1.14
N GLY A 69 1.29 6.55 -0.35
CA GLY A 69 0.64 5.24 -0.21
C GLY A 69 0.72 4.61 1.17
N VAL A 70 1.55 5.14 2.10
CA VAL A 70 1.78 4.50 3.39
C VAL A 70 0.51 4.39 4.23
N GLN A 71 -0.39 5.35 4.16
CA GLN A 71 -1.62 5.41 4.96
C GLN A 71 -2.58 4.24 4.66
N TRP A 72 -2.62 3.79 3.41
CA TRP A 72 -3.51 2.71 2.96
C TRP A 72 -2.78 1.45 2.50
N LEU A 73 -1.54 1.26 2.95
CA LEU A 73 -0.78 0.05 2.62
C LEU A 73 -1.52 -1.21 3.07
N LEU A 74 -2.07 -1.22 4.30
CA LEU A 74 -2.84 -2.34 4.83
C LEU A 74 -4.09 -2.62 3.98
N ASN A 75 -4.87 -1.57 3.66
CA ASN A 75 -6.05 -1.68 2.80
C ASN A 75 -5.69 -2.24 1.42
N SER A 76 -4.60 -1.75 0.83
CA SER A 76 -4.09 -2.19 -0.47
C SER A 76 -3.73 -3.69 -0.47
N VAL A 77 -3.05 -4.18 0.58
CA VAL A 77 -2.70 -5.60 0.70
C VAL A 77 -3.94 -6.47 0.89
N LEU A 78 -4.92 -6.03 1.68
CA LEU A 78 -6.17 -6.75 1.85
C LEU A 78 -7.00 -6.78 0.57
N HIS A 79 -7.05 -5.67 -0.16
CA HIS A 79 -7.68 -5.61 -1.47
C HIS A 79 -7.01 -6.56 -2.47
N PHE A 80 -5.67 -6.59 -2.49
CA PHE A 80 -4.90 -7.56 -3.28
C PHE A 80 -5.28 -9.01 -2.94
N ALA A 81 -5.40 -9.35 -1.65
CA ALA A 81 -5.80 -10.68 -1.22
C ALA A 81 -7.22 -11.04 -1.70
N GLN A 82 -8.17 -10.11 -1.57
CA GLN A 82 -9.56 -10.29 -2.04
C GLN A 82 -9.63 -10.51 -3.55
N GLU A 83 -8.97 -9.66 -4.34
CA GLU A 83 -8.96 -9.78 -5.81
C GLU A 83 -8.38 -11.12 -6.30
N ASN A 84 -7.41 -11.67 -5.58
CA ASN A 84 -6.74 -12.92 -5.94
C ASN A 84 -7.32 -14.15 -5.22
N HIS A 85 -8.41 -14.02 -4.48
CA HIS A 85 -9.02 -15.08 -3.66
C HIS A 85 -8.00 -15.76 -2.74
N ALA A 86 -7.02 -14.98 -2.25
CA ALA A 86 -5.94 -15.45 -1.38
C ALA A 86 -6.29 -15.29 0.10
N ASP A 87 -5.62 -16.06 0.94
CA ASP A 87 -5.70 -15.89 2.39
C ASP A 87 -5.11 -14.52 2.79
N ALA A 88 -5.92 -13.69 3.44
CA ALA A 88 -5.51 -12.38 3.92
C ALA A 88 -4.34 -12.45 4.89
N ALA A 89 -4.29 -13.47 5.76
CA ALA A 89 -3.18 -13.66 6.69
C ALA A 89 -1.86 -13.94 5.95
N HIS A 90 -1.92 -14.70 4.85
CA HIS A 90 -0.76 -14.94 4.00
C HIS A 90 -0.26 -13.64 3.36
N ALA A 91 -1.14 -12.85 2.73
CA ALA A 91 -0.77 -11.59 2.10
C ALA A 91 -0.21 -10.58 3.12
N LEU A 92 -0.79 -10.51 4.33
CA LEU A 92 -0.34 -9.62 5.39
C LEU A 92 1.08 -9.95 5.90
N ARG A 93 1.55 -11.18 5.79
CA ARG A 93 2.94 -11.53 6.14
C ARG A 93 3.94 -10.68 5.38
N ALA A 94 3.68 -10.38 4.12
CA ALA A 94 4.56 -9.59 3.27
C ALA A 94 4.73 -8.11 3.72
N VAL A 95 3.89 -7.62 4.65
CA VAL A 95 4.02 -6.26 5.23
C VAL A 95 4.25 -6.26 6.74
N VAL A 96 4.05 -7.40 7.42
CA VAL A 96 4.13 -7.49 8.89
C VAL A 96 5.33 -8.29 9.35
N ALA A 97 5.54 -9.50 8.83
CA ALA A 97 6.56 -10.43 9.34
C ALA A 97 7.78 -10.53 8.41
N GLU A 98 7.57 -10.73 7.12
CA GLU A 98 8.66 -10.97 6.17
C GLU A 98 9.63 -9.78 6.02
N PRO A 99 9.21 -8.50 6.11
CA PRO A 99 10.15 -7.38 6.12
C PRO A 99 11.18 -7.45 7.26
N TYR A 100 10.81 -7.99 8.43
CA TYR A 100 11.76 -8.20 9.52
C TYR A 100 12.81 -9.25 9.15
N ALA A 101 12.39 -10.34 8.52
CA ALA A 101 13.30 -11.40 8.07
C ALA A 101 14.27 -10.89 7.00
N VAL A 102 13.76 -10.12 6.01
CA VAL A 102 14.57 -9.48 4.95
C VAL A 102 15.64 -8.57 5.54
N LEU A 103 15.30 -7.83 6.60
CA LEU A 103 16.21 -6.90 7.29
C LEU A 103 17.10 -7.57 8.34
N GLY A 104 16.96 -8.88 8.59
CA GLY A 104 17.67 -9.60 9.66
C GLY A 104 17.26 -9.16 11.08
N LEU A 105 16.04 -8.65 11.24
CA LEU A 105 15.48 -8.20 12.50
C LEU A 105 14.54 -9.25 13.08
N ASN A 106 14.38 -9.24 14.41
CA ASN A 106 13.38 -10.07 15.08
C ASN A 106 11.99 -9.42 14.93
N ALA A 107 11.03 -10.17 14.40
CA ALA A 107 9.65 -9.75 14.38
C ALA A 107 9.08 -9.66 15.82
N PRO A 108 8.14 -8.73 16.09
CA PRO A 108 7.45 -8.65 17.37
C PRO A 108 6.76 -9.98 17.70
N GLU A 109 6.93 -10.45 18.93
CA GLU A 109 6.32 -11.70 19.41
C GLU A 109 4.99 -11.43 20.12
N TRP A 110 4.02 -12.33 19.92
CA TRP A 110 2.73 -12.33 20.62
C TRP A 110 2.80 -13.21 21.86
N VAL A 111 3.56 -12.77 22.87
CA VAL A 111 3.74 -13.48 24.14
C VAL A 111 3.48 -12.57 25.32
N ASN A 112 3.06 -13.14 26.45
CA ASN A 112 2.83 -12.39 27.67
C ASN A 112 4.11 -11.70 28.13
N GLY A 113 4.04 -10.38 28.34
CA GLY A 113 5.17 -9.55 28.76
C GLY A 113 5.93 -8.89 27.62
N ALA A 114 5.66 -9.22 26.35
CA ALA A 114 6.20 -8.49 25.22
C ALA A 114 5.57 -7.09 25.09
N ALA A 115 6.32 -6.16 24.50
CA ALA A 115 5.79 -4.83 24.20
C ALA A 115 4.66 -4.93 23.17
N ALA A 116 3.49 -4.39 23.49
CA ALA A 116 2.33 -4.40 22.60
C ALA A 116 2.56 -3.42 21.45
N ASN A 117 2.74 -3.95 20.23
CA ASN A 117 2.85 -3.21 18.98
C ASN A 117 1.92 -3.86 17.95
N PHE A 118 0.73 -3.29 17.76
CA PHE A 118 -0.24 -3.82 16.82
C PHE A 118 -1.27 -2.77 16.38
N VAL A 119 -1.96 -3.09 15.31
CA VAL A 119 -3.05 -2.31 14.74
C VAL A 119 -4.34 -3.13 14.86
N ILE A 120 -5.43 -2.50 15.28
CA ILE A 120 -6.77 -3.07 15.23
C ILE A 120 -7.45 -2.54 13.97
N PHE A 121 -7.89 -3.45 13.14
CA PHE A 121 -8.44 -3.19 11.82
C PHE A 121 -9.83 -3.81 11.71
N ASP A 122 -10.81 -3.04 11.23
CA ASP A 122 -12.16 -3.49 10.94
C ASP A 122 -12.31 -3.69 9.43
N ASP A 123 -12.36 -4.92 8.96
CA ASP A 123 -12.46 -5.30 7.56
C ASP A 123 -13.88 -5.25 6.98
N SER A 124 -14.88 -5.05 7.84
CA SER A 124 -16.29 -4.94 7.43
C SER A 124 -16.67 -3.56 6.91
N THR A 125 -15.82 -2.56 7.12
CA THR A 125 -16.05 -1.18 6.69
C THR A 125 -15.47 -0.91 5.32
N HIS A 126 -15.89 0.20 4.71
CA HIS A 126 -15.34 0.73 3.46
C HIS A 126 -14.98 2.19 3.63
N GLN A 127 -13.87 2.61 3.04
CA GLN A 127 -13.38 3.98 3.12
C GLN A 127 -13.07 4.52 1.74
N THR A 128 -13.77 5.59 1.35
CA THR A 128 -13.43 6.33 0.13
C THR A 128 -12.22 7.22 0.39
N ILE A 129 -11.17 7.07 -0.41
CA ILE A 129 -9.99 7.92 -0.36
C ILE A 129 -10.35 9.29 -0.96
N ASN A 130 -10.40 10.29 -0.12
CA ASN A 130 -10.62 11.68 -0.51
C ASN A 130 -9.62 12.60 0.20
N GLU A 131 -9.54 13.85 -0.20
CA GLU A 131 -8.56 14.79 0.34
C GLU A 131 -8.65 14.96 1.86
N SER A 132 -9.86 14.94 2.42
CA SER A 132 -10.06 15.08 3.87
C SER A 132 -9.63 13.84 4.66
N TYR A 133 -9.53 12.68 4.01
CA TYR A 133 -9.07 11.44 4.62
C TYR A 133 -7.54 11.36 4.69
N ILE A 134 -6.84 12.04 3.77
CA ILE A 134 -5.37 11.99 3.70
C ILE A 134 -4.77 12.77 4.87
N GLN A 135 -4.02 12.09 5.71
CA GLN A 135 -3.37 12.68 6.90
C GLN A 135 -2.10 13.49 6.56
N GLY A 136 -1.50 13.24 5.41
CA GLY A 136 -0.31 13.93 4.92
C GLY A 136 -0.61 15.28 4.29
N ARG A 137 0.45 16.05 4.00
CA ARG A 137 0.35 17.34 3.29
C ARG A 137 0.24 17.19 1.78
N HIS A 138 0.60 16.03 1.24
CA HIS A 138 0.66 15.76 -0.18
C HIS A 138 -0.50 14.85 -0.59
N LEU A 139 -1.16 15.22 -1.68
CA LEU A 139 -2.37 14.56 -2.18
C LEU A 139 -2.10 13.73 -3.45
N ASN A 140 -0.83 13.55 -3.82
CA ASN A 140 -0.41 12.87 -5.03
C ASN A 140 -0.63 11.35 -4.92
N THR A 141 -1.85 10.92 -5.19
CA THR A 141 -2.20 9.49 -5.19
C THR A 141 -3.21 9.17 -6.30
N PRO A 142 -3.04 8.04 -7.01
CA PRO A 142 -4.03 7.56 -7.96
C PRO A 142 -5.31 7.01 -7.30
N TRP A 143 -5.30 6.81 -5.98
CA TRP A 143 -6.43 6.27 -5.23
C TRP A 143 -7.52 7.30 -4.88
N LEU A 144 -7.37 8.59 -5.25
CA LEU A 144 -8.43 9.57 -5.02
C LEU A 144 -9.74 9.14 -5.69
N GLY A 145 -10.81 9.08 -4.90
CA GLY A 145 -12.13 8.61 -5.33
C GLY A 145 -12.33 7.10 -5.27
N TYR A 146 -11.28 6.31 -5.04
CA TYR A 146 -11.41 4.86 -4.87
C TYR A 146 -11.92 4.51 -3.48
N GLU A 147 -12.72 3.45 -3.42
CA GLU A 147 -13.15 2.83 -2.18
C GLU A 147 -12.25 1.63 -1.86
N LEU A 148 -11.67 1.65 -0.66
CA LEU A 148 -10.88 0.56 -0.14
C LEU A 148 -11.57 -0.07 1.07
N SER A 149 -11.50 -1.40 1.19
CA SER A 149 -12.05 -2.13 2.32
C SER A 149 -11.23 -1.89 3.57
N GLY A 150 -11.93 -1.70 4.67
CA GLY A 150 -11.40 -1.69 6.02
C GLY A 150 -10.96 -0.35 6.56
N THR A 151 -11.02 -0.24 7.87
CA THR A 151 -10.62 0.97 8.61
C THR A 151 -9.74 0.59 9.80
N ILE A 152 -8.64 1.31 9.99
CA ILE A 152 -7.84 1.22 11.21
C ILE A 152 -8.62 1.90 12.33
N THR A 153 -8.99 1.13 13.36
CA THR A 153 -9.75 1.64 14.52
C THR A 153 -8.85 2.05 15.66
N GLN A 154 -7.72 1.37 15.84
CA GLN A 154 -6.76 1.68 16.90
C GLN A 154 -5.34 1.29 16.47
N VAL A 155 -4.36 2.07 16.94
CA VAL A 155 -2.94 1.75 16.85
C VAL A 155 -2.37 1.71 18.25
N ILE A 156 -1.71 0.61 18.60
CA ILE A 156 -1.01 0.45 19.88
C ILE A 156 0.49 0.36 19.59
N HIS A 157 1.25 1.25 20.21
CA HIS A 157 2.71 1.28 20.09
C HIS A 157 3.35 1.34 21.47
N HIS A 158 4.24 0.38 21.76
CA HIS A 158 4.84 0.18 23.08
C HIS A 158 3.83 0.20 24.23
N GLY A 159 2.67 -0.45 24.03
CA GLY A 159 1.60 -0.55 25.01
C GLY A 159 0.78 0.72 25.20
N ARG A 160 0.96 1.74 24.37
CA ARG A 160 0.18 2.99 24.37
C ARG A 160 -0.71 3.07 23.15
N MET A 161 -1.93 3.48 23.34
CA MET A 161 -2.84 3.86 22.24
C MET A 161 -2.38 5.19 21.64
N ILE A 162 -2.33 5.28 20.34
CA ILE A 162 -1.96 6.46 19.57
C ILE A 162 -3.19 6.98 18.83
#